data_e5bae13e331ca59621221ad250588967
#
_entry.id   e5bae13e331ca59621221ad250588967
#
_cell.length_a   1.000
_cell.length_b   1.000
_cell.length_c   1.000
_cell.angle_alpha   90.00
_cell.angle_beta   90.00
_cell.angle_gamma   90.00
#
_symmetry.space_group_name_H-M   'P 1'
#
loop_
_entity.id
_entity.type
_entity.pdbx_description
1 polymer ?
#
loop_
_entity_poly.entity_id
_entity_poly.type
_entity_poly.pdbx_seq_one_letter_code
_entity_poly.pdbx_strand_id
1 'polypeptide(L)'
;MKKSIFFLAAAMVFTTVSATAQNQIDKQGRRQGHWIRTDKDGSKIYEGDFKDGLETGTFTYYYHDGTVRIRNTYTDPGRVCLHEAYDEQGRLLARGQYNQRNRDGQWQFFAEDGRLVKEASYRMGIKDGQHTVFNHKGDTAEVTTWSNNRRNGRWWKRIGDKGYITATYVNGNIEGRLVEYDEKGKLAREGHYSDGLKHGDYLYYEDGTLTVRERWNHGLMNDRDILLITPEPLFVSIHHIACMAAQGKNKTIVLLKDGQKITAQESYEPIFNRAGDEVLALVNRKSHIAVARDAIHGVGKDRDGRDILIIEPQPDFAIFPDEDAIKLVRSLQYEENSPLEKMINR
;
A
#
# COMPACT_ATOMS: atom_id res chain seq x y z
N MET A 1 0.79 96.62 35.61
CA MET A 1 1.01 95.58 34.55
C MET A 1 2.02 94.55 35.10
N LYS A 2 1.55 93.34 35.54
CA LYS A 2 2.43 92.25 36.05
C LYS A 2 2.56 91.27 34.95
N LYS A 3 3.79 91.05 34.41
CA LYS A 3 4.12 90.02 33.48
C LYS A 3 4.40 88.71 34.19
N SER A 4 3.53 87.72 34.02
CA SER A 4 3.74 86.32 34.49
C SER A 4 4.62 85.60 33.45
N ILE A 5 5.74 85.13 33.92
CA ILE A 5 6.63 84.24 33.18
C ILE A 5 6.24 82.81 33.46
N PHE A 6 5.73 82.06 32.44
CA PHE A 6 5.49 80.60 32.53
C PHE A 6 6.81 79.85 32.22
N PHE A 7 7.33 79.15 33.23
CA PHE A 7 8.39 78.14 33.05
C PHE A 7 7.75 76.84 32.56
N LEU A 8 8.06 76.44 31.31
CA LEU A 8 7.69 75.12 30.75
C LEU A 8 8.80 74.14 31.17
N ALA A 9 8.54 73.27 32.14
CA ALA A 9 9.44 72.20 32.49
C ALA A 9 9.22 71.03 31.53
N ALA A 10 10.16 70.82 30.58
CA ALA A 10 10.18 69.63 29.72
C ALA A 10 10.65 68.42 30.55
N ALA A 11 9.71 67.52 30.86
CA ALA A 11 10.05 66.21 31.47
C ALA A 11 10.65 65.33 30.38
N MET A 12 11.95 65.11 30.38
CA MET A 12 12.62 64.06 29.59
C MET A 12 12.26 62.70 30.22
N VAL A 13 11.38 61.96 29.56
CA VAL A 13 11.14 60.53 29.83
C VAL A 13 12.34 59.76 29.26
N PHE A 14 13.27 59.38 30.12
CA PHE A 14 14.31 58.43 29.82
C PHE A 14 13.64 57.03 29.77
N THR A 15 13.31 56.57 28.60
CA THR A 15 13.03 55.16 28.36
C THR A 15 14.38 54.41 28.48
N THR A 16 14.62 53.80 29.62
CA THR A 16 15.72 52.85 29.81
C THR A 16 15.38 51.63 28.98
N VAL A 17 15.95 51.49 27.77
CA VAL A 17 16.03 50.23 27.07
C VAL A 17 16.95 49.33 27.90
N SER A 18 16.37 48.47 28.73
CA SER A 18 17.14 47.42 29.40
C SER A 18 17.72 46.55 28.34
N ALA A 19 19.00 46.69 28.01
CA ALA A 19 19.74 45.71 27.21
C ALA A 19 19.72 44.41 28.03
N THR A 20 18.86 43.45 27.65
CA THR A 20 18.88 42.13 28.27
C THR A 20 20.20 41.48 27.91
N ALA A 21 21.04 41.21 28.93
CA ALA A 21 22.33 40.59 28.73
C ALA A 21 22.12 39.19 28.10
N GLN A 22 22.82 38.93 27.00
CA GLN A 22 22.74 37.66 26.29
C GLN A 22 23.59 36.58 26.94
N ASN A 23 23.21 35.29 26.79
CA ASN A 23 23.96 34.11 27.21
C ASN A 23 24.29 34.07 28.72
N GLN A 24 23.33 34.43 29.56
CA GLN A 24 23.52 34.43 31.02
C GLN A 24 23.46 33.03 31.63
N ILE A 25 24.29 32.81 32.67
CA ILE A 25 24.29 31.60 33.51
C ILE A 25 24.08 32.00 34.95
N ASP A 26 23.16 31.36 35.67
CA ASP A 26 22.93 31.60 37.09
C ASP A 26 24.00 30.94 37.98
N LYS A 27 23.90 31.15 39.29
CA LYS A 27 24.85 30.61 40.29
C LYS A 27 24.86 29.07 40.34
N GLN A 28 23.82 28.41 39.81
CA GLN A 28 23.71 26.95 39.69
C GLN A 28 24.20 26.43 38.36
N GLY A 29 24.76 27.27 37.47
CA GLY A 29 25.23 26.90 36.14
C GLY A 29 24.10 26.70 35.09
N ARG A 30 22.88 27.16 35.41
CA ARG A 30 21.72 27.00 34.47
C ARG A 30 21.62 28.23 33.56
N ARG A 31 21.24 28.01 32.31
CA ARG A 31 21.01 29.08 31.33
C ARG A 31 19.80 29.91 31.70
N GLN A 32 19.91 31.24 31.52
CA GLN A 32 18.88 32.22 31.82
C GLN A 32 18.79 33.27 30.71
N GLY A 33 17.58 33.79 30.44
CA GLY A 33 17.35 34.88 29.50
C GLY A 33 17.61 34.48 28.04
N HIS A 34 17.84 35.48 27.22
CA HIS A 34 18.02 35.29 25.75
C HIS A 34 19.39 34.72 25.41
N TRP A 35 19.41 33.66 24.56
CA TRP A 35 20.61 32.96 24.12
C TRP A 35 20.69 32.98 22.62
N ILE A 36 21.88 33.28 22.13
CA ILE A 36 22.26 33.13 20.71
C ILE A 36 23.50 32.25 20.65
N ARG A 37 23.47 31.23 19.82
CA ARG A 37 24.62 30.39 19.48
C ARG A 37 25.00 30.57 18.02
N THR A 38 26.28 30.82 17.76
CA THR A 38 26.88 30.89 16.45
C THR A 38 27.89 29.75 16.25
N ASP A 39 28.22 29.43 15.05
CA ASP A 39 29.37 28.58 14.69
C ASP A 39 30.68 29.41 14.64
N LYS A 40 31.74 28.79 14.09
CA LYS A 40 33.10 29.40 14.06
C LYS A 40 33.21 30.58 13.08
N ASP A 41 32.38 30.65 12.06
CA ASP A 41 32.35 31.73 11.07
C ASP A 41 31.38 32.87 11.43
N GLY A 42 30.66 32.71 12.57
CA GLY A 42 29.70 33.68 13.06
C GLY A 42 28.26 33.46 12.60
N SER A 43 27.99 32.43 11.79
CA SER A 43 26.64 32.08 11.35
C SER A 43 25.79 31.59 12.52
N LYS A 44 24.56 32.08 12.62
CA LYS A 44 23.65 31.76 13.73
C LYS A 44 23.17 30.30 13.61
N ILE A 45 23.40 29.51 14.66
CA ILE A 45 22.91 28.13 14.78
C ILE A 45 21.52 28.12 15.36
N TYR A 46 21.32 28.84 16.46
CA TYR A 46 20.01 29.00 17.11
C TYR A 46 19.94 30.27 17.96
N GLU A 47 18.70 30.70 18.23
CA GLU A 47 18.37 31.67 19.25
C GLU A 47 17.08 31.26 19.97
N GLY A 48 16.95 31.73 21.26
CA GLY A 48 15.78 31.46 22.08
C GLY A 48 16.01 31.83 23.52
N ASP A 49 14.99 31.67 24.35
CA ASP A 49 15.03 32.06 25.74
C ASP A 49 15.10 30.82 26.66
N PHE A 50 15.93 30.96 27.72
CA PHE A 50 16.01 29.94 28.77
C PHE A 50 15.49 30.52 30.08
N LYS A 51 14.78 29.68 30.83
CA LYS A 51 14.42 29.91 32.24
C LYS A 51 14.80 28.68 33.04
N ASP A 52 15.64 28.89 34.06
CA ASP A 52 16.13 27.79 34.93
C ASP A 52 16.77 26.62 34.17
N GLY A 53 17.44 26.92 33.05
CA GLY A 53 18.07 25.94 32.19
C GLY A 53 17.15 25.25 31.15
N LEU A 54 15.84 25.54 31.21
CA LEU A 54 14.82 24.99 30.31
C LEU A 54 14.50 26.00 29.20
N GLU A 55 14.33 25.47 27.95
CA GLU A 55 13.89 26.26 26.83
C GLU A 55 12.47 26.79 27.08
N THR A 56 12.23 28.06 26.78
CA THR A 56 10.94 28.71 26.94
C THR A 56 10.65 29.68 25.78
N GLY A 57 9.39 30.02 25.56
CA GLY A 57 9.03 30.89 24.45
C GLY A 57 9.34 30.25 23.09
N THR A 58 9.85 31.02 22.14
CA THR A 58 10.17 30.53 20.81
C THR A 58 11.67 30.31 20.64
N PHE A 59 12.05 29.07 20.30
CA PHE A 59 13.39 28.67 19.89
C PHE A 59 13.44 28.54 18.38
N THR A 60 14.36 29.28 17.74
CA THR A 60 14.56 29.25 16.31
C THR A 60 15.96 28.70 15.99
N TYR A 61 16.01 27.71 15.12
CA TYR A 61 17.23 27.13 14.57
C TYR A 61 17.37 27.53 13.11
N TYR A 62 18.58 27.72 12.65
CA TYR A 62 18.87 28.26 11.33
C TYR A 62 19.68 27.29 10.49
N TYR A 63 19.54 27.39 9.18
CA TYR A 63 20.51 26.92 8.21
C TYR A 63 21.73 27.85 8.21
N HIS A 64 22.81 27.45 7.54
CA HIS A 64 24.04 28.22 7.52
C HIS A 64 23.89 29.60 6.82
N ASP A 65 22.99 29.70 5.85
CA ASP A 65 22.62 30.95 5.14
C ASP A 65 21.73 31.90 5.96
N GLY A 66 21.34 31.52 7.18
CA GLY A 66 20.46 32.28 8.06
C GLY A 66 18.97 32.03 7.85
N THR A 67 18.58 31.17 6.90
CA THR A 67 17.19 30.74 6.71
C THR A 67 16.72 29.90 7.91
N VAL A 68 15.47 30.11 8.35
CA VAL A 68 14.89 29.34 9.47
C VAL A 68 14.74 27.88 9.06
N ARG A 69 15.34 26.98 9.85
CA ARG A 69 15.25 25.53 9.69
C ARG A 69 14.18 24.91 10.59
N ILE A 70 14.11 25.35 11.86
CA ILE A 70 13.15 24.84 12.85
C ILE A 70 12.69 25.99 13.72
N ARG A 71 11.41 26.01 14.04
CA ARG A 71 10.83 26.85 15.07
C ARG A 71 10.10 25.97 16.09
N ASN A 72 10.51 26.05 17.36
CA ASN A 72 9.85 25.40 18.48
C ASN A 72 9.25 26.47 19.40
N THR A 73 7.93 26.49 19.56
CA THR A 73 7.26 27.38 20.50
C THR A 73 6.81 26.58 21.71
N TYR A 74 7.50 26.79 22.85
CA TYR A 74 7.26 26.04 24.06
C TYR A 74 6.01 26.56 24.79
N THR A 75 5.07 25.64 25.04
CA THR A 75 3.87 25.87 25.88
C THR A 75 4.08 25.38 27.32
N ASP A 76 5.01 24.45 27.50
CA ASP A 76 5.50 23.97 28.78
C ASP A 76 7.03 23.91 28.70
N PRO A 77 7.76 24.74 29.49
CA PRO A 77 9.20 24.92 29.35
C PRO A 77 9.99 23.60 29.31
N GLY A 78 10.83 23.46 28.28
CA GLY A 78 11.67 22.27 28.03
C GLY A 78 10.93 20.97 27.78
N ARG A 79 9.59 20.93 27.85
CA ARG A 79 8.79 19.70 27.78
C ARG A 79 7.86 19.63 26.60
N VAL A 80 6.99 20.61 26.40
CA VAL A 80 5.98 20.63 25.34
C VAL A 80 6.20 21.82 24.42
N CYS A 81 6.34 21.58 23.13
CA CYS A 81 6.42 22.64 22.13
C CYS A 81 5.64 22.33 20.86
N LEU A 82 5.09 23.37 20.24
CA LEU A 82 4.68 23.34 18.84
C LEU A 82 5.95 23.41 18.00
N HIS A 83 6.07 22.52 17.05
CA HIS A 83 7.23 22.36 16.16
C HIS A 83 6.85 22.67 14.73
N GLU A 84 7.68 23.47 14.07
CA GLU A 84 7.62 23.73 12.63
C GLU A 84 9.02 23.50 12.06
N ALA A 85 9.09 22.73 10.96
CA ALA A 85 10.32 22.48 10.23
C ALA A 85 10.19 23.04 8.82
N TYR A 86 11.24 23.70 8.33
CA TYR A 86 11.31 24.34 7.02
C TYR A 86 12.50 23.82 6.24
N ASP A 87 12.45 23.92 4.91
CA ASP A 87 13.60 23.69 4.03
C ASP A 87 14.46 24.96 3.87
N GLU A 88 15.53 24.85 3.09
CA GLU A 88 16.46 25.96 2.82
C GLU A 88 15.83 27.13 2.03
N GLN A 89 14.67 26.91 1.40
CA GLN A 89 13.90 27.96 0.74
C GLN A 89 12.83 28.58 1.66
N GLY A 90 12.80 28.20 2.96
CA GLY A 90 11.83 28.66 3.95
C GLY A 90 10.42 28.09 3.79
N ARG A 91 10.25 27.01 3.01
CA ARG A 91 8.95 26.35 2.82
C ARG A 91 8.70 25.38 3.97
N LEU A 92 7.47 25.40 4.50
CA LEU A 92 7.07 24.51 5.61
C LEU A 92 7.06 23.04 5.13
N LEU A 93 7.85 22.18 5.81
CA LEU A 93 7.92 20.74 5.54
C LEU A 93 7.04 19.93 6.50
N ALA A 94 7.00 20.33 7.76
CA ALA A 94 6.23 19.61 8.77
C ALA A 94 5.86 20.54 9.95
N ARG A 95 4.72 20.25 10.57
CA ARG A 95 4.33 20.86 11.84
C ARG A 95 3.60 19.86 12.74
N GLY A 96 3.74 20.05 14.04
CA GLY A 96 3.08 19.21 15.05
C GLY A 96 3.54 19.58 16.46
N GLN A 97 3.21 18.74 17.41
CA GLN A 97 3.62 18.92 18.79
C GLN A 97 4.68 17.89 19.18
N TYR A 98 5.69 18.35 19.92
CA TYR A 98 6.55 17.48 20.70
C TYR A 98 6.17 17.53 22.19
N ASN A 99 6.18 16.38 22.85
CA ASN A 99 6.13 16.23 24.28
C ASN A 99 7.34 15.40 24.72
N GLN A 100 8.21 15.96 25.57
CA GLN A 100 9.48 15.32 25.98
C GLN A 100 10.30 14.82 24.79
N ARG A 101 10.39 15.62 23.73
CA ARG A 101 11.09 15.32 22.44
C ARG A 101 10.47 14.18 21.63
N ASN A 102 9.30 13.65 22.03
CA ASN A 102 8.54 12.68 21.26
C ASN A 102 7.42 13.39 20.50
N ARG A 103 7.14 12.95 19.26
CA ARG A 103 5.95 13.42 18.54
C ARG A 103 4.71 13.07 19.34
N ASP A 104 3.80 14.04 19.53
CA ASP A 104 2.57 13.85 20.29
C ASP A 104 1.43 14.61 19.62
N GLY A 105 0.22 14.02 19.57
CA GLY A 105 -0.92 14.60 18.88
C GLY A 105 -0.83 14.53 17.35
N GLN A 106 -1.47 15.47 16.68
CA GLN A 106 -1.56 15.56 15.22
C GLN A 106 -0.31 16.18 14.61
N TRP A 107 0.20 15.53 13.55
CA TRP A 107 1.32 16.01 12.74
C TRP A 107 0.88 16.17 11.29
N GLN A 108 1.34 17.23 10.64
CA GLN A 108 1.11 17.54 9.23
C GLN A 108 2.44 17.60 8.49
N PHE A 109 2.47 17.06 7.28
CA PHE A 109 3.64 17.03 6.42
C PHE A 109 3.27 17.61 5.05
N PHE A 110 4.15 18.43 4.49
CA PHE A 110 3.90 19.18 3.29
C PHE A 110 4.91 18.84 2.19
N ALA A 111 4.48 18.94 0.94
CA ALA A 111 5.35 18.86 -0.22
C ALA A 111 6.04 20.22 -0.45
N GLU A 112 7.02 20.25 -1.36
CA GLU A 112 7.77 21.45 -1.71
C GLU A 112 6.90 22.60 -2.28
N ASP A 113 5.75 22.29 -2.86
CA ASP A 113 4.78 23.27 -3.36
C ASP A 113 3.79 23.74 -2.28
N GLY A 114 4.02 23.36 -1.02
CA GLY A 114 3.19 23.73 0.14
C GLY A 114 1.92 22.91 0.33
N ARG A 115 1.64 21.93 -0.56
CA ARG A 115 0.47 21.06 -0.40
C ARG A 115 0.64 20.11 0.79
N LEU A 116 -0.44 19.91 1.54
CA LEU A 116 -0.51 18.87 2.56
C LEU A 116 -0.46 17.50 1.90
N VAL A 117 0.53 16.67 2.26
CA VAL A 117 0.70 15.31 1.71
C VAL A 117 0.37 14.22 2.71
N LYS A 118 0.44 14.55 4.01
CA LYS A 118 0.14 13.57 5.05
C LYS A 118 -0.28 14.23 6.36
N GLU A 119 -1.26 13.63 7.01
CA GLU A 119 -1.57 13.83 8.42
C GLU A 119 -1.32 12.53 9.19
N ALA A 120 -0.82 12.64 10.41
CA ALA A 120 -0.48 11.48 11.23
C ALA A 120 -0.64 11.77 12.71
N SER A 121 -1.28 10.87 13.44
CA SER A 121 -1.47 10.94 14.87
C SER A 121 -0.40 10.13 15.62
N TYR A 122 0.14 10.74 16.66
CA TYR A 122 1.14 10.10 17.51
C TYR A 122 0.76 10.27 18.98
N ARG A 123 1.19 9.31 19.80
CA ARG A 123 1.16 9.38 21.26
C ARG A 123 2.54 9.03 21.78
N MET A 124 3.26 10.03 22.31
CA MET A 124 4.63 9.88 22.83
C MET A 124 5.59 9.15 21.88
N GLY A 125 5.61 9.55 20.59
CA GLY A 125 6.45 8.99 19.54
C GLY A 125 5.90 7.75 18.85
N ILE A 126 4.85 7.14 19.38
CA ILE A 126 4.22 5.92 18.88
C ILE A 126 3.08 6.32 17.93
N LYS A 127 2.97 5.69 16.74
CA LYS A 127 1.82 5.88 15.87
C LYS A 127 0.56 5.37 16.56
N ASP A 128 -0.40 6.27 16.79
CA ASP A 128 -1.65 5.98 17.49
C ASP A 128 -2.74 6.92 16.96
N GLY A 129 -3.81 6.36 16.41
CA GLY A 129 -4.88 7.09 15.74
C GLY A 129 -4.81 7.05 14.22
N GLN A 130 -5.52 7.95 13.55
CA GLN A 130 -5.66 7.99 12.10
C GLN A 130 -4.43 8.61 11.43
N HIS A 131 -3.99 7.99 10.34
CA HIS A 131 -3.03 8.52 9.38
C HIS A 131 -3.71 8.64 8.02
N THR A 132 -3.59 9.81 7.41
CA THR A 132 -4.16 10.12 6.10
C THR A 132 -3.04 10.55 5.15
N VAL A 133 -3.01 9.98 3.96
CA VAL A 133 -2.14 10.40 2.86
C VAL A 133 -3.01 11.06 1.80
N PHE A 134 -2.52 12.15 1.22
CA PHE A 134 -3.20 12.90 0.17
C PHE A 134 -2.46 12.75 -1.16
N ASN A 135 -3.20 12.78 -2.28
CA ASN A 135 -2.64 12.76 -3.62
C ASN A 135 -2.21 14.18 -4.07
N HIS A 136 -1.71 14.29 -5.30
CA HIS A 136 -1.28 15.57 -5.88
C HIS A 136 -2.42 16.59 -6.11
N LYS A 137 -3.69 16.13 -6.10
CA LYS A 137 -4.89 16.98 -6.20
C LYS A 137 -5.38 17.47 -4.83
N GLY A 138 -4.80 16.95 -3.74
CA GLY A 138 -5.26 17.20 -2.37
C GLY A 138 -6.38 16.27 -1.90
N ASP A 139 -6.80 15.30 -2.73
CA ASP A 139 -7.79 14.31 -2.31
C ASP A 139 -7.14 13.26 -1.41
N THR A 140 -7.94 12.65 -0.53
CA THR A 140 -7.51 11.50 0.25
C THR A 140 -7.12 10.33 -0.67
N ALA A 141 -5.88 9.86 -0.53
CA ALA A 141 -5.33 8.71 -1.24
C ALA A 141 -5.36 7.44 -0.38
N GLU A 142 -5.07 7.57 0.92
CA GLU A 142 -5.10 6.44 1.86
C GLU A 142 -5.44 6.90 3.26
N VAL A 143 -6.23 6.10 3.97
CA VAL A 143 -6.50 6.26 5.40
C VAL A 143 -6.14 4.96 6.10
N THR A 144 -5.32 5.05 7.15
CA THR A 144 -4.92 3.90 7.96
C THR A 144 -5.08 4.24 9.44
N THR A 145 -5.73 3.38 10.20
CA THR A 145 -5.80 3.51 11.66
C THR A 145 -4.68 2.72 12.32
N TRP A 146 -4.03 3.33 13.30
CA TRP A 146 -2.89 2.77 14.03
C TRP A 146 -3.17 2.71 15.52
N SER A 147 -2.64 1.70 16.17
CA SER A 147 -2.54 1.58 17.63
C SER A 147 -1.21 0.95 17.99
N ASN A 148 -0.45 1.60 18.87
CA ASN A 148 0.86 1.10 19.32
C ASN A 148 1.80 0.68 18.20
N ASN A 149 1.98 1.53 17.15
CA ASN A 149 2.79 1.27 15.95
C ASN A 149 2.33 0.11 15.05
N ARG A 150 1.17 -0.51 15.31
CA ARG A 150 0.57 -1.54 14.46
C ARG A 150 -0.67 -0.99 13.77
N ARG A 151 -0.93 -1.42 12.54
CA ARG A 151 -2.22 -1.14 11.90
C ARG A 151 -3.31 -1.82 12.73
N ASN A 152 -4.32 -1.05 13.14
CA ASN A 152 -5.40 -1.57 13.97
C ASN A 152 -6.65 -0.71 13.78
N GLY A 153 -7.67 -1.27 13.15
CA GLY A 153 -8.87 -0.58 12.73
C GLY A 153 -8.97 -0.44 11.22
N ARG A 154 -9.79 0.49 10.77
CA ARG A 154 -10.12 0.65 9.35
C ARG A 154 -8.92 1.07 8.52
N TRP A 155 -8.81 0.45 7.35
CA TRP A 155 -7.94 0.84 6.25
C TRP A 155 -8.77 1.09 4.99
N TRP A 156 -8.42 2.14 4.26
CA TRP A 156 -9.03 2.51 3.00
C TRP A 156 -7.94 3.10 2.09
N LYS A 157 -7.95 2.74 0.81
CA LYS A 157 -7.01 3.24 -0.19
C LYS A 157 -7.72 3.45 -1.52
N ARG A 158 -7.48 4.59 -2.15
CA ARG A 158 -8.01 4.96 -3.46
C ARG A 158 -7.35 4.16 -4.57
N ILE A 159 -8.12 3.81 -5.60
CA ILE A 159 -7.70 3.17 -6.85
C ILE A 159 -8.28 4.01 -7.98
N GLY A 160 -7.40 4.68 -8.76
CA GLY A 160 -7.84 5.60 -9.80
C GLY A 160 -8.77 6.70 -9.29
N ASP A 161 -9.77 7.08 -10.09
CA ASP A 161 -10.65 8.20 -9.77
C ASP A 161 -11.82 7.80 -8.85
N LYS A 162 -12.46 6.66 -9.07
CA LYS A 162 -13.66 6.22 -8.33
C LYS A 162 -13.46 4.96 -7.52
N GLY A 163 -12.44 4.17 -7.86
CA GLY A 163 -12.16 2.92 -7.18
C GLY A 163 -11.53 3.10 -5.82
N TYR A 164 -11.68 2.09 -5.00
CA TYR A 164 -11.02 2.00 -3.70
C TYR A 164 -11.00 0.57 -3.18
N ILE A 165 -10.07 0.30 -2.28
CA ILE A 165 -10.02 -0.93 -1.50
C ILE A 165 -10.18 -0.59 -0.01
N THR A 166 -10.89 -1.41 0.72
CA THR A 166 -11.06 -1.25 2.17
C THR A 166 -11.01 -2.59 2.88
N ALA A 167 -10.43 -2.58 4.08
CA ALA A 167 -10.35 -3.71 4.98
C ALA A 167 -10.24 -3.21 6.43
N THR A 168 -10.31 -4.13 7.37
CA THR A 168 -10.00 -3.88 8.78
C THR A 168 -8.71 -4.60 9.15
N TYR A 169 -7.85 -3.91 9.90
CA TYR A 169 -6.66 -4.51 10.50
C TYR A 169 -6.89 -4.77 11.98
N VAL A 170 -6.39 -5.90 12.46
CA VAL A 170 -6.29 -6.23 13.90
C VAL A 170 -4.84 -6.62 14.18
N ASN A 171 -4.19 -5.87 15.07
CA ASN A 171 -2.78 -6.11 15.47
C ASN A 171 -1.77 -6.24 14.31
N GLY A 172 -2.04 -5.59 13.17
CA GLY A 172 -1.17 -5.56 12.00
C GLY A 172 -1.60 -6.47 10.86
N ASN A 173 -2.52 -7.41 11.08
CA ASN A 173 -3.06 -8.34 10.10
C ASN A 173 -4.43 -7.88 9.60
N ILE A 174 -4.75 -8.16 8.32
CA ILE A 174 -6.11 -7.98 7.81
C ILE A 174 -7.00 -9.02 8.49
N GLU A 175 -8.17 -8.58 8.98
CA GLU A 175 -9.15 -9.42 9.63
C GLU A 175 -10.55 -9.13 9.11
N GLY A 176 -11.35 -10.17 8.83
CA GLY A 176 -12.68 -10.04 8.30
C GLY A 176 -12.71 -9.69 6.81
N ARG A 177 -13.71 -8.91 6.39
CA ARG A 177 -13.99 -8.63 4.98
C ARG A 177 -13.04 -7.61 4.38
N LEU A 178 -12.50 -7.92 3.19
CA LEU A 178 -11.86 -7.00 2.27
C LEU A 178 -12.79 -6.78 1.07
N VAL A 179 -12.91 -5.53 0.60
CA VAL A 179 -13.71 -5.18 -0.59
C VAL A 179 -12.90 -4.22 -1.44
N GLU A 180 -12.93 -4.45 -2.76
CA GLU A 180 -12.31 -3.58 -3.75
C GLU A 180 -13.31 -3.20 -4.83
N TYR A 181 -13.34 -1.91 -5.17
CA TYR A 181 -14.06 -1.35 -6.30
C TYR A 181 -13.06 -0.86 -7.34
N ASP A 182 -13.35 -1.11 -8.61
CA ASP A 182 -12.51 -0.70 -9.74
C ASP A 182 -12.53 0.81 -9.98
N GLU A 183 -11.75 1.28 -10.94
CA GLU A 183 -11.67 2.71 -11.31
C GLU A 183 -13.00 3.29 -11.82
N LYS A 184 -13.95 2.45 -12.23
CA LYS A 184 -15.31 2.85 -12.63
C LYS A 184 -16.26 2.91 -11.44
N GLY A 185 -15.81 2.45 -10.24
CA GLY A 185 -16.62 2.34 -9.03
C GLY A 185 -17.49 1.09 -8.96
N LYS A 186 -17.22 0.08 -9.81
CA LYS A 186 -17.90 -1.21 -9.75
C LYS A 186 -17.17 -2.15 -8.80
N LEU A 187 -17.88 -3.05 -8.13
CA LEU A 187 -17.29 -4.10 -7.31
C LEU A 187 -16.37 -4.96 -8.18
N ALA A 188 -15.09 -5.02 -7.82
CA ALA A 188 -14.06 -5.78 -8.53
C ALA A 188 -13.75 -7.10 -7.81
N ARG A 189 -13.62 -7.06 -6.49
CA ARG A 189 -13.44 -8.26 -5.68
C ARG A 189 -13.82 -8.06 -4.23
N GLU A 190 -14.16 -9.15 -3.58
CA GLU A 190 -14.36 -9.21 -2.14
C GLU A 190 -13.95 -10.58 -1.59
N GLY A 191 -13.59 -10.63 -0.32
CA GLY A 191 -13.20 -11.86 0.34
C GLY A 191 -13.00 -11.66 1.83
N HIS A 192 -12.79 -12.77 2.53
CA HIS A 192 -12.55 -12.77 3.96
C HIS A 192 -11.11 -13.16 4.28
N TYR A 193 -10.60 -12.60 5.36
CA TYR A 193 -9.29 -12.88 5.92
C TYR A 193 -9.43 -13.27 7.38
N SER A 194 -8.60 -14.20 7.81
CA SER A 194 -8.40 -14.56 9.21
C SER A 194 -6.91 -14.58 9.49
N ASP A 195 -6.45 -13.86 10.50
CA ASP A 195 -5.03 -13.71 10.86
C ASP A 195 -4.13 -13.26 9.69
N GLY A 196 -4.64 -12.44 8.77
CA GLY A 196 -3.93 -11.95 7.59
C GLY A 196 -3.89 -12.91 6.41
N LEU A 197 -4.50 -14.09 6.53
CA LEU A 197 -4.58 -15.10 5.47
C LEU A 197 -5.98 -15.15 4.87
N LYS A 198 -6.08 -15.36 3.55
CA LYS A 198 -7.38 -15.59 2.90
C LYS A 198 -8.09 -16.79 3.54
N HIS A 199 -9.37 -16.62 3.85
CA HIS A 199 -10.19 -17.66 4.47
C HIS A 199 -11.64 -17.55 3.99
N GLY A 200 -12.28 -18.69 3.64
CA GLY A 200 -13.62 -18.72 3.08
C GLY A 200 -13.65 -18.33 1.61
N ASP A 201 -14.78 -17.80 1.16
CA ASP A 201 -14.99 -17.40 -0.24
C ASP A 201 -14.26 -16.10 -0.57
N TYR A 202 -13.63 -16.08 -1.76
CA TYR A 202 -13.02 -14.92 -2.37
C TYR A 202 -13.58 -14.76 -3.79
N LEU A 203 -14.27 -13.67 -4.06
CA LEU A 203 -15.11 -13.45 -5.23
C LEU A 203 -14.50 -12.36 -6.12
N TYR A 204 -14.46 -12.58 -7.42
CA TYR A 204 -13.99 -11.63 -8.42
C TYR A 204 -15.10 -11.31 -9.41
N TYR A 205 -15.17 -10.04 -9.77
CA TYR A 205 -16.22 -9.51 -10.62
C TYR A 205 -15.62 -8.80 -11.84
N GLU A 206 -16.21 -9.02 -13.02
CA GLU A 206 -15.94 -8.28 -14.25
C GLU A 206 -17.19 -7.49 -14.61
N ASP A 207 -17.06 -6.15 -14.69
CA ASP A 207 -18.18 -5.24 -14.95
C ASP A 207 -19.41 -5.44 -14.01
N GLY A 208 -19.19 -5.92 -12.78
CA GLY A 208 -20.24 -6.19 -11.78
C GLY A 208 -20.85 -7.60 -11.86
N THR A 209 -20.40 -8.43 -12.80
CA THR A 209 -20.79 -9.84 -12.89
C THR A 209 -19.75 -10.70 -12.16
N LEU A 210 -20.21 -11.59 -11.27
CA LEU A 210 -19.33 -12.56 -10.62
C LEU A 210 -18.77 -13.53 -11.68
N THR A 211 -17.45 -13.60 -11.81
CA THR A 211 -16.78 -14.41 -12.84
C THR A 211 -15.87 -15.49 -12.26
N VAL A 212 -15.34 -15.29 -11.07
CA VAL A 212 -14.49 -16.27 -10.38
C VAL A 212 -14.88 -16.34 -8.90
N ARG A 213 -14.96 -17.54 -8.37
CA ARG A 213 -15.08 -17.84 -6.95
C ARG A 213 -13.93 -18.74 -6.54
N GLU A 214 -13.14 -18.30 -5.56
CA GLU A 214 -12.11 -19.12 -4.91
C GLU A 214 -12.57 -19.51 -3.51
N ARG A 215 -12.23 -20.71 -3.09
CA ARG A 215 -12.41 -21.17 -1.70
C ARG A 215 -11.06 -21.36 -1.04
N TRP A 216 -10.86 -20.65 0.06
CA TRP A 216 -9.59 -20.58 0.78
C TRP A 216 -9.74 -21.14 2.21
N ASN A 217 -8.70 -21.81 2.67
CA ASN A 217 -8.56 -22.23 4.06
C ASN A 217 -7.18 -21.79 4.58
N HIS A 218 -7.16 -20.73 5.40
CA HIS A 218 -5.94 -20.17 6.01
C HIS A 218 -4.77 -20.05 5.01
N GLY A 219 -5.02 -19.34 3.89
CA GLY A 219 -4.02 -19.06 2.85
C GLY A 219 -3.79 -20.16 1.82
N LEU A 220 -4.43 -21.33 1.99
CA LEU A 220 -4.41 -22.40 0.99
C LEU A 220 -5.69 -22.35 0.16
N MET A 221 -5.55 -22.29 -1.15
CA MET A 221 -6.66 -22.33 -2.08
C MET A 221 -7.13 -23.79 -2.24
N ASN A 222 -8.38 -24.06 -1.85
CA ASN A 222 -8.97 -25.39 -1.96
C ASN A 222 -9.59 -25.61 -3.34
N ASP A 223 -10.18 -24.56 -3.93
CA ASP A 223 -10.88 -24.66 -5.19
C ASP A 223 -11.06 -23.27 -5.85
N ARG A 224 -11.25 -23.27 -7.16
CA ARG A 224 -11.60 -22.10 -7.98
C ARG A 224 -12.64 -22.49 -9.00
N ASP A 225 -13.80 -21.84 -8.96
CA ASP A 225 -14.84 -21.92 -9.96
C ASP A 225 -14.75 -20.74 -10.91
N ILE A 226 -14.84 -20.96 -12.21
CA ILE A 226 -14.90 -19.91 -13.22
C ILE A 226 -16.25 -19.90 -13.93
N LEU A 227 -16.74 -18.71 -14.25
CA LEU A 227 -17.94 -18.55 -15.05
C LEU A 227 -17.61 -18.85 -16.53
N LEU A 228 -18.41 -19.72 -17.16
CA LEU A 228 -18.48 -19.89 -18.61
C LEU A 228 -19.75 -19.23 -19.14
N ILE A 229 -19.61 -18.33 -20.11
CA ILE A 229 -20.74 -17.68 -20.77
C ILE A 229 -21.33 -18.65 -21.80
N THR A 230 -22.41 -19.30 -21.41
CA THR A 230 -23.21 -20.22 -22.23
C THR A 230 -24.64 -19.65 -22.30
N PRO A 231 -25.58 -20.20 -23.11
CA PRO A 231 -26.97 -19.77 -23.07
C PRO A 231 -27.57 -19.75 -21.66
N GLU A 232 -27.15 -20.69 -20.81
CA GLU A 232 -27.39 -20.70 -19.36
C GLU A 232 -26.02 -20.61 -18.68
N PRO A 233 -25.63 -19.41 -18.12
CA PRO A 233 -24.32 -19.23 -17.53
C PRO A 233 -23.99 -20.27 -16.44
N LEU A 234 -22.80 -20.85 -16.51
CA LEU A 234 -22.42 -21.99 -15.69
C LEU A 234 -21.08 -21.73 -14.98
N PHE A 235 -20.99 -22.00 -13.69
CA PHE A 235 -19.74 -22.06 -12.95
C PHE A 235 -19.15 -23.47 -13.03
N VAL A 236 -17.86 -23.57 -13.40
CA VAL A 236 -17.11 -24.81 -13.50
C VAL A 236 -15.86 -24.72 -12.66
N SER A 237 -15.61 -25.73 -11.81
CA SER A 237 -14.35 -25.82 -11.10
C SER A 237 -13.20 -26.09 -12.06
N ILE A 238 -12.09 -25.34 -11.92
CA ILE A 238 -10.89 -25.52 -12.73
C ILE A 238 -10.32 -26.94 -12.63
N HIS A 239 -10.51 -27.61 -11.50
CA HIS A 239 -10.07 -28.98 -11.29
C HIS A 239 -10.86 -30.02 -12.13
N HIS A 240 -12.04 -29.65 -12.62
CA HIS A 240 -12.83 -30.47 -13.53
C HIS A 240 -12.49 -30.25 -15.01
N ILE A 241 -11.72 -29.22 -15.35
CA ILE A 241 -11.33 -28.94 -16.73
C ILE A 241 -10.18 -29.85 -17.13
N ALA A 242 -10.34 -30.60 -18.21
CA ALA A 242 -9.27 -31.38 -18.83
C ALA A 242 -8.51 -30.55 -19.89
N CYS A 243 -9.23 -29.86 -20.79
CA CYS A 243 -8.61 -28.95 -21.72
C CYS A 243 -9.61 -27.87 -22.18
N MET A 244 -9.07 -26.82 -22.79
CA MET A 244 -9.82 -25.76 -23.43
C MET A 244 -9.13 -25.36 -24.74
N ALA A 245 -9.92 -25.09 -25.77
CA ALA A 245 -9.43 -24.74 -27.10
C ALA A 245 -10.31 -23.69 -27.78
N ALA A 246 -9.69 -22.69 -28.39
CA ALA A 246 -10.40 -21.71 -29.20
C ALA A 246 -11.12 -22.36 -30.38
N GLN A 247 -12.37 -21.99 -30.60
CA GLN A 247 -13.17 -22.34 -31.75
C GLN A 247 -13.60 -21.07 -32.52
N GLY A 248 -12.67 -20.54 -33.33
CA GLY A 248 -12.87 -19.24 -33.96
C GLY A 248 -12.65 -18.07 -33.01
N LYS A 249 -13.25 -16.90 -33.32
CA LYS A 249 -12.98 -15.66 -32.56
C LYS A 249 -13.73 -15.55 -31.24
N ASN A 250 -14.95 -16.07 -31.15
CA ASN A 250 -15.89 -15.79 -30.06
C ASN A 250 -16.45 -17.05 -29.41
N LYS A 251 -15.81 -18.18 -29.59
CA LYS A 251 -16.22 -19.44 -28.97
C LYS A 251 -15.01 -20.20 -28.47
N THR A 252 -15.19 -20.86 -27.32
CA THR A 252 -14.18 -21.74 -26.72
C THR A 252 -14.83 -23.06 -26.35
N ILE A 253 -14.18 -24.14 -26.69
CA ILE A 253 -14.55 -25.48 -26.25
C ILE A 253 -13.84 -25.72 -24.92
N VAL A 254 -14.57 -26.15 -23.93
CA VAL A 254 -14.05 -26.63 -22.64
C VAL A 254 -14.45 -28.11 -22.53
N LEU A 255 -13.47 -28.98 -22.44
CA LEU A 255 -13.65 -30.39 -22.15
C LEU A 255 -13.42 -30.66 -20.68
N LEU A 256 -14.39 -31.28 -20.02
CA LEU A 256 -14.27 -31.66 -18.63
C LEU A 256 -13.65 -33.06 -18.50
N LYS A 257 -13.10 -33.37 -17.32
CA LYS A 257 -12.48 -34.68 -17.01
C LYS A 257 -13.48 -35.86 -17.02
N ASP A 258 -14.77 -35.59 -16.88
CA ASP A 258 -15.83 -36.59 -17.05
C ASP A 258 -16.23 -36.83 -18.51
N GLY A 259 -15.59 -36.17 -19.48
CA GLY A 259 -15.86 -36.24 -20.89
C GLY A 259 -16.92 -35.24 -21.38
N GLN A 260 -17.58 -34.50 -20.51
CA GLN A 260 -18.55 -33.49 -20.94
C GLN A 260 -17.87 -32.37 -21.73
N LYS A 261 -18.47 -31.96 -22.83
CA LYS A 261 -17.98 -30.88 -23.70
C LYS A 261 -18.92 -29.67 -23.57
N ILE A 262 -18.38 -28.55 -23.18
CA ILE A 262 -19.07 -27.28 -23.05
C ILE A 262 -18.58 -26.33 -24.13
N THR A 263 -19.50 -25.64 -24.82
CA THR A 263 -19.13 -24.57 -25.76
C THR A 263 -19.50 -23.23 -25.16
N ALA A 264 -18.50 -22.51 -24.67
CA ALA A 264 -18.66 -21.14 -24.21
C ALA A 264 -18.81 -20.16 -25.37
N GLN A 265 -19.71 -19.18 -25.24
CA GLN A 265 -19.98 -18.12 -26.22
C GLN A 265 -19.07 -16.91 -25.99
N GLU A 266 -17.82 -17.15 -25.71
CA GLU A 266 -16.77 -16.14 -25.50
C GLU A 266 -15.44 -16.62 -26.02
N SER A 267 -14.52 -15.66 -26.26
CA SER A 267 -13.19 -15.98 -26.75
C SER A 267 -12.36 -16.69 -25.67
N TYR A 268 -11.28 -17.33 -26.10
CA TYR A 268 -10.41 -18.14 -25.25
C TYR A 268 -9.76 -17.35 -24.11
N GLU A 269 -9.21 -16.15 -24.38
CA GLU A 269 -8.38 -15.39 -23.43
C GLU A 269 -9.10 -15.05 -22.10
N PRO A 270 -10.35 -14.56 -22.08
CA PRO A 270 -11.04 -14.31 -20.82
C PRO A 270 -11.21 -15.55 -19.96
N ILE A 271 -11.54 -16.71 -20.57
CA ILE A 271 -11.70 -17.98 -19.87
C ILE A 271 -10.36 -18.44 -19.28
N PHE A 272 -9.29 -18.39 -20.10
CA PHE A 272 -7.96 -18.78 -19.66
C PHE A 272 -7.46 -17.90 -18.51
N ASN A 273 -7.65 -16.58 -18.58
CA ASN A 273 -7.27 -15.66 -17.52
C ASN A 273 -8.04 -15.92 -16.20
N ARG A 274 -9.33 -16.28 -16.29
CA ARG A 274 -10.13 -16.68 -15.12
C ARG A 274 -9.66 -18.01 -14.53
N ALA A 275 -9.29 -18.97 -15.36
CA ALA A 275 -8.80 -20.28 -14.91
C ALA A 275 -7.43 -20.16 -14.21
N GLY A 276 -6.54 -19.32 -14.75
CA GLY A 276 -5.16 -19.17 -14.28
C GLY A 276 -4.23 -20.24 -14.87
N ASP A 277 -2.94 -19.93 -14.89
CA ASP A 277 -1.89 -20.76 -15.48
C ASP A 277 -1.29 -21.77 -14.48
N GLU A 278 -1.68 -21.71 -13.21
CA GLU A 278 -1.23 -22.65 -12.17
C GLU A 278 -1.72 -24.07 -12.41
N VAL A 279 -2.96 -24.23 -12.94
CA VAL A 279 -3.62 -25.51 -13.19
C VAL A 279 -3.54 -25.90 -14.66
N LEU A 280 -3.75 -24.93 -15.57
CA LEU A 280 -3.76 -25.13 -17.00
C LEU A 280 -2.41 -24.78 -17.63
N ALA A 281 -1.82 -25.71 -18.39
CA ALA A 281 -0.64 -25.46 -19.20
C ALA A 281 -1.07 -25.03 -20.61
N LEU A 282 -0.62 -23.86 -21.06
CA LEU A 282 -0.78 -23.43 -22.45
C LEU A 282 0.13 -24.28 -23.32
N VAL A 283 -0.45 -25.21 -24.10
CA VAL A 283 0.30 -26.21 -24.87
C VAL A 283 0.42 -25.87 -26.35
N ASN A 284 -0.39 -24.95 -26.83
CA ASN A 284 -0.27 -24.41 -28.20
C ASN A 284 -0.72 -22.94 -28.20
N ARG A 285 0.24 -22.04 -28.23
CA ARG A 285 -0.03 -20.58 -28.20
C ARG A 285 -0.72 -20.11 -29.49
N LYS A 286 -0.33 -20.66 -30.65
CA LYS A 286 -0.88 -20.24 -31.94
C LYS A 286 -2.34 -20.67 -32.12
N SER A 287 -2.71 -21.83 -31.60
CA SER A 287 -4.08 -22.38 -31.68
C SER A 287 -4.90 -22.11 -30.41
N HIS A 288 -4.32 -21.41 -29.40
CA HIS A 288 -4.97 -21.11 -28.10
C HIS A 288 -5.55 -22.39 -27.47
N ILE A 289 -4.67 -23.34 -27.15
CA ILE A 289 -5.03 -24.59 -26.47
C ILE A 289 -4.31 -24.64 -25.13
N ALA A 290 -5.05 -24.84 -24.06
CA ALA A 290 -4.53 -25.12 -22.72
C ALA A 290 -5.06 -26.47 -22.22
N VAL A 291 -4.24 -27.16 -21.45
CA VAL A 291 -4.53 -28.49 -20.90
C VAL A 291 -4.21 -28.51 -19.41
N ALA A 292 -5.07 -29.13 -18.62
CA ALA A 292 -4.79 -29.36 -17.21
C ALA A 292 -3.55 -30.25 -17.07
N ARG A 293 -2.62 -29.84 -16.19
CA ARG A 293 -1.33 -30.54 -16.02
C ARG A 293 -1.52 -32.02 -15.66
N ASP A 294 -2.51 -32.30 -14.80
CA ASP A 294 -2.87 -33.64 -14.34
C ASP A 294 -3.67 -34.48 -15.36
N ALA A 295 -4.13 -33.86 -16.45
CA ALA A 295 -4.75 -34.58 -17.57
C ALA A 295 -3.73 -35.02 -18.63
N ILE A 296 -2.47 -34.64 -18.53
CA ILE A 296 -1.42 -34.92 -19.52
C ILE A 296 -0.84 -36.31 -19.24
N HIS A 297 -0.95 -37.22 -20.20
CA HIS A 297 -0.36 -38.56 -20.15
C HIS A 297 0.95 -38.69 -20.94
N GLY A 298 1.20 -37.82 -21.91
CA GLY A 298 2.47 -37.84 -22.66
C GLY A 298 2.40 -37.20 -24.03
N VAL A 299 3.46 -37.44 -24.79
CA VAL A 299 3.58 -37.06 -26.20
C VAL A 299 3.66 -38.32 -27.06
N GLY A 300 2.77 -38.43 -28.03
CA GLY A 300 2.78 -39.48 -29.05
C GLY A 300 3.05 -38.96 -30.44
N LYS A 301 2.87 -39.82 -31.46
CA LYS A 301 2.92 -39.45 -32.86
C LYS A 301 1.59 -39.71 -33.53
N ASP A 302 1.15 -38.81 -34.38
CA ASP A 302 0.01 -39.04 -35.27
C ASP A 302 0.40 -39.89 -36.49
N ARG A 303 -0.57 -40.16 -37.37
CA ARG A 303 -0.35 -40.95 -38.62
C ARG A 303 0.66 -40.31 -39.53
N ASP A 304 0.86 -39.01 -39.46
CA ASP A 304 1.80 -38.23 -40.27
C ASP A 304 3.16 -38.06 -39.60
N GLY A 305 3.37 -38.66 -38.41
CA GLY A 305 4.60 -38.59 -37.65
C GLY A 305 4.77 -37.29 -36.85
N ARG A 306 3.74 -36.42 -36.75
CA ARG A 306 3.78 -35.18 -35.96
C ARG A 306 3.56 -35.47 -34.50
N ASP A 307 4.22 -34.70 -33.63
CA ASP A 307 4.00 -34.80 -32.19
C ASP A 307 2.56 -34.38 -31.81
N ILE A 308 1.87 -35.25 -31.08
CA ILE A 308 0.54 -34.99 -30.48
C ILE A 308 0.60 -35.17 -28.99
N LEU A 309 -0.17 -34.34 -28.26
CA LEU A 309 -0.33 -34.49 -26.83
C LEU A 309 -1.41 -35.53 -26.55
N ILE A 310 -1.10 -36.48 -25.68
CA ILE A 310 -2.02 -37.51 -25.19
C ILE A 310 -2.55 -37.03 -23.84
N ILE A 311 -3.88 -36.84 -23.76
CA ILE A 311 -4.56 -36.41 -22.53
C ILE A 311 -5.74 -37.33 -22.20
N GLU A 312 -6.22 -37.33 -21.00
CA GLU A 312 -7.42 -38.04 -20.57
C GLU A 312 -8.42 -37.05 -19.93
N PRO A 313 -9.71 -37.04 -20.35
CA PRO A 313 -10.26 -37.79 -21.51
C PRO A 313 -9.70 -37.28 -22.84
N GLN A 314 -9.60 -38.16 -23.79
CA GLN A 314 -9.13 -37.82 -25.15
C GLN A 314 -10.17 -36.93 -25.87
N PRO A 315 -9.80 -35.70 -26.33
CA PRO A 315 -10.70 -34.87 -27.10
C PRO A 315 -10.92 -35.44 -28.53
N ASP A 316 -12.00 -35.00 -29.18
CA ASP A 316 -12.35 -35.34 -30.56
C ASP A 316 -11.46 -34.63 -31.62
N PHE A 317 -10.41 -33.93 -31.16
CA PHE A 317 -9.43 -33.25 -31.99
C PHE A 317 -8.00 -33.54 -31.53
N ALA A 318 -7.04 -33.50 -32.47
CA ALA A 318 -5.64 -33.67 -32.11
C ALA A 318 -5.05 -32.37 -31.50
N ILE A 319 -4.32 -32.50 -30.40
CA ILE A 319 -3.59 -31.40 -29.76
C ILE A 319 -2.14 -31.49 -30.22
N PHE A 320 -1.71 -30.51 -31.03
CA PHE A 320 -0.33 -30.39 -31.49
C PHE A 320 0.40 -29.43 -30.52
N PRO A 321 1.28 -29.96 -29.64
CA PRO A 321 2.01 -29.14 -28.70
C PRO A 321 3.09 -28.30 -29.41
N ASP A 322 3.36 -27.08 -28.90
CA ASP A 322 4.56 -26.34 -29.31
C ASP A 322 5.82 -26.90 -28.63
N GLU A 323 7.00 -26.42 -29.03
CA GLU A 323 8.28 -26.92 -28.51
C GLU A 323 8.43 -26.78 -27.00
N ASP A 324 7.89 -25.69 -26.45
CA ASP A 324 7.96 -25.42 -24.99
C ASP A 324 7.06 -26.38 -24.22
N ALA A 325 5.87 -26.69 -24.76
CA ALA A 325 4.98 -27.69 -24.18
C ALA A 325 5.58 -29.10 -24.23
N ILE A 326 6.28 -29.48 -25.31
CA ILE A 326 6.99 -30.75 -25.38
C ILE A 326 8.07 -30.86 -24.29
N LYS A 327 8.82 -29.79 -24.06
CA LYS A 327 9.84 -29.75 -22.98
C LYS A 327 9.19 -29.87 -21.59
N LEU A 328 8.08 -29.16 -21.37
CA LEU A 328 7.34 -29.23 -20.12
C LEU A 328 6.84 -30.66 -19.85
N VAL A 329 6.18 -31.29 -20.81
CA VAL A 329 5.65 -32.67 -20.68
C VAL A 329 6.78 -33.65 -20.36
N ARG A 330 7.92 -33.54 -21.04
CA ARG A 330 9.09 -34.37 -20.76
C ARG A 330 9.67 -34.16 -19.36
N SER A 331 9.65 -32.92 -18.86
CA SER A 331 10.11 -32.64 -17.48
C SER A 331 9.18 -33.26 -16.44
N LEU A 332 7.86 -33.17 -16.63
CA LEU A 332 6.87 -33.80 -15.73
C LEU A 332 7.04 -35.34 -15.68
N GLN A 333 7.23 -35.97 -16.83
CA GLN A 333 7.48 -37.42 -16.90
C GLN A 333 8.80 -37.85 -16.26
N TYR A 334 9.81 -36.95 -16.25
CA TYR A 334 11.09 -37.21 -15.58
C TYR A 334 10.95 -37.16 -14.06
N GLU A 335 10.17 -36.23 -13.54
CA GLU A 335 9.88 -36.10 -12.09
C GLU A 335 9.10 -37.31 -11.56
N GLU A 336 8.03 -37.75 -12.24
CA GLU A 336 7.26 -38.95 -11.87
C GLU A 336 8.09 -40.25 -11.89
N ASN A 337 9.12 -40.33 -12.70
CA ASN A 337 10.02 -41.48 -12.79
C ASN A 337 11.28 -41.34 -11.95
N SER A 338 11.39 -40.31 -11.12
CA SER A 338 12.58 -40.08 -10.30
C SER A 338 12.80 -41.22 -9.28
N PRO A 339 14.07 -41.63 -9.00
CA PRO A 339 14.34 -42.68 -8.03
C PRO A 339 13.83 -42.38 -6.63
N LEU A 340 13.61 -41.12 -6.28
CA LEU A 340 13.09 -40.67 -4.98
C LEU A 340 11.62 -41.00 -4.78
N GLU A 341 10.75 -40.84 -5.79
CA GLU A 341 9.32 -41.20 -5.67
C GLU A 341 9.10 -42.71 -5.58
N LYS A 342 9.93 -43.52 -6.25
CA LYS A 342 9.90 -44.99 -6.12
C LYS A 342 10.31 -45.48 -4.72
N MET A 343 10.97 -44.63 -3.92
CA MET A 343 11.32 -44.94 -2.51
C MET A 343 10.23 -44.53 -1.51
N ILE A 344 9.39 -43.53 -1.88
CA ILE A 344 8.30 -43.04 -0.98
C ILE A 344 7.04 -43.90 -1.13
N ASN A 345 6.83 -44.52 -2.28
CA ASN A 345 5.66 -45.38 -2.56
C ASN A 345 5.93 -46.89 -2.36
N ARG A 346 6.99 -47.28 -1.67
CA ARG A 346 7.25 -48.60 -1.12
C ARG A 346 7.21 -48.56 0.41
#